data_3a42ce25d10ba0e35aa1649e990a738f
#
_entry.id   3a42ce25d10ba0e35aa1649e990a738f
#
_cell.length_a   1.000
_cell.length_b   1.000
_cell.length_c   1.000
_cell.angle_alpha   90.00
_cell.angle_beta   90.00
_cell.angle_gamma   90.00
#
_symmetry.space_group_name_H-M   'P 1'
#
loop_
_entity.id
_entity.type
_entity.pdbx_description
1 polymer ?
#
loop_
_entity_poly.entity_id
_entity_poly.type
_entity_poly.pdbx_seq_one_letter_code
_entity_poly.pdbx_strand_id
1 'polypeptide(L)'
;MVRYQVDCQQAQQRYIQFSAVFEQKATDTTLQLELPSWRPGRYELGNFAKNIKGFKAFGENKQPLPFQKTSKDTWVIESEGQTLIQISYSYYAAELNAGSTYLDPKQLYVNPVNCFFYDAQNTEQPYQLQLHIPQQWQIASALQFDENLTVEISNFDRLADSPFICSANIERRSYEVAGTTFHICFNEQSMIPWERVL
;
A
#
# COMPACT_ATOMS: atom_id res chain seq x y z
N MET A 1 -0.62 16.02 -4.23
CA MET A 1 -1.21 14.64 -4.36
C MET A 1 -0.08 13.62 -4.38
N VAL A 2 -0.24 12.47 -3.74
CA VAL A 2 0.73 11.36 -3.84
C VAL A 2 0.22 10.32 -4.82
N ARG A 3 1.06 9.87 -5.75
CA ARG A 3 0.70 8.82 -6.73
C ARG A 3 1.54 7.58 -6.50
N TYR A 4 0.89 6.48 -6.12
CA TYR A 4 1.52 5.18 -5.90
C TYR A 4 1.26 4.20 -7.04
N GLN A 5 2.27 3.42 -7.35
CA GLN A 5 2.16 2.20 -8.16
C GLN A 5 2.67 1.01 -7.34
N VAL A 6 1.91 -0.08 -7.37
CA VAL A 6 2.23 -1.33 -6.68
C VAL A 6 2.30 -2.44 -7.70
N ASP A 7 3.46 -3.11 -7.79
CA ASP A 7 3.72 -4.18 -8.74
C ASP A 7 4.11 -5.48 -8.02
N CYS A 8 3.47 -6.58 -8.38
CA CYS A 8 3.68 -7.90 -7.80
C CYS A 8 4.36 -8.91 -8.74
N GLN A 9 5.03 -8.47 -9.82
CA GLN A 9 5.67 -9.38 -10.79
C GLN A 9 6.72 -10.30 -10.17
N GLN A 10 7.36 -9.90 -9.08
CA GLN A 10 8.34 -10.72 -8.36
C GLN A 10 7.72 -11.61 -7.28
N ALA A 11 6.52 -12.13 -7.53
CA ALA A 11 5.74 -12.91 -6.57
C ALA A 11 6.50 -14.13 -6.00
N GLN A 12 7.31 -14.81 -6.81
CA GLN A 12 8.12 -15.95 -6.35
C GLN A 12 9.16 -15.57 -5.30
N GLN A 13 9.66 -14.35 -5.34
CA GLN A 13 10.63 -13.82 -4.38
C GLN A 13 9.97 -13.16 -3.16
N ARG A 14 8.64 -13.06 -3.15
CA ARG A 14 7.84 -12.41 -2.11
C ARG A 14 8.15 -10.92 -1.92
N TYR A 15 8.62 -10.25 -2.96
CA TYR A 15 8.85 -8.82 -2.96
C TYR A 15 7.79 -8.09 -3.77
N ILE A 16 7.10 -7.17 -3.12
CA ILE A 16 6.23 -6.19 -3.76
C ILE A 16 7.09 -5.00 -4.12
N GLN A 17 6.98 -4.52 -5.37
CA GLN A 17 7.66 -3.30 -5.81
C GLN A 17 6.73 -2.11 -5.64
N PHE A 18 7.22 -1.08 -5.02
CA PHE A 18 6.52 0.19 -4.85
C PHE A 18 7.27 1.30 -5.57
N SER A 19 6.54 2.14 -6.26
CA SER A 19 7.00 3.46 -6.66
C SER A 19 5.97 4.51 -6.27
N ALA A 20 6.44 5.69 -5.88
CA ALA A 20 5.54 6.79 -5.55
C ALA A 20 6.13 8.11 -6.01
N VAL A 21 5.24 9.05 -6.35
CA VAL A 21 5.58 10.44 -6.65
C VAL A 21 4.91 11.32 -5.61
N PHE A 22 5.72 12.09 -4.89
CA PHE A 22 5.28 13.10 -3.93
C PHE A 22 5.42 14.48 -4.55
N GLU A 23 4.39 15.30 -4.39
CA GLU A 23 4.41 16.70 -4.77
C GLU A 23 4.71 17.56 -3.53
N GLN A 24 5.64 18.50 -3.66
CA GLN A 24 5.99 19.47 -2.61
C GLN A 24 6.16 20.87 -3.19
N LYS A 25 6.34 21.86 -2.34
CA LYS A 25 6.60 23.24 -2.76
C LYS A 25 8.06 23.39 -3.17
N ALA A 26 8.34 24.25 -4.16
CA ALA A 26 9.70 24.57 -4.57
C ALA A 26 10.53 25.25 -3.47
N THR A 27 9.90 25.76 -2.41
CA THR A 27 10.57 26.34 -1.25
C THR A 27 11.10 25.29 -0.28
N ASP A 28 10.62 24.06 -0.39
CA ASP A 28 10.97 22.98 0.53
C ASP A 28 12.29 22.35 0.05
N THR A 29 13.24 22.26 0.94
CA THR A 29 14.57 21.71 0.62
C THR A 29 14.72 20.25 1.02
N THR A 30 13.76 19.73 1.79
CA THR A 30 13.72 18.35 2.25
C THR A 30 12.31 17.79 2.19
N LEU A 31 12.19 16.49 1.96
CA LEU A 31 10.95 15.72 2.12
C LEU A 31 11.16 14.66 3.20
N GLN A 32 10.36 14.71 4.27
CA GLN A 32 10.37 13.72 5.32
C GLN A 32 9.27 12.70 5.10
N LEU A 33 9.67 11.46 4.83
CA LEU A 33 8.78 10.34 4.67
C LEU A 33 8.83 9.42 5.88
N GLU A 34 7.67 9.00 6.34
CA GLU A 34 7.53 8.05 7.43
C GLU A 34 6.77 6.80 6.99
N LEU A 35 7.14 5.69 7.59
CA LEU A 35 6.37 4.45 7.55
C LEU A 35 5.69 4.29 8.92
N PRO A 36 4.38 3.95 9.01
CA PRO A 36 3.75 3.75 10.29
C PRO A 36 4.50 2.76 11.17
N SER A 37 4.65 3.09 12.46
CA SER A 37 5.34 2.23 13.43
C SER A 37 4.42 1.22 14.09
N TRP A 38 3.12 1.46 14.05
CA TRP A 38 2.07 0.66 14.67
C TRP A 38 0.75 0.86 13.94
N ARG A 39 -0.25 0.08 14.30
CA ARG A 39 -1.61 0.22 13.76
C ARG A 39 -2.64 0.28 14.90
N PRO A 40 -3.77 0.96 14.70
CA PRO A 40 -4.88 0.98 15.66
C PRO A 40 -5.35 -0.44 16.05
N GLY A 41 -5.71 -0.62 17.31
CA GLY A 41 -6.16 -1.90 17.85
C GLY A 41 -5.07 -2.90 18.23
N ARG A 42 -3.79 -2.61 17.88
CA ARG A 42 -2.65 -3.42 18.28
C ARG A 42 -1.62 -2.52 18.98
N TYR A 43 -1.55 -2.61 20.29
CA TYR A 43 -0.74 -1.73 21.15
C TYR A 43 0.72 -2.19 21.25
N GLU A 44 1.32 -2.55 20.12
CA GLU A 44 2.72 -2.93 19.99
C GLU A 44 3.35 -2.38 18.71
N LEU A 45 4.65 -2.16 18.72
CA LEU A 45 5.39 -1.70 17.55
C LEU A 45 5.46 -2.80 16.49
N GLY A 46 5.04 -2.48 15.27
CA GLY A 46 4.98 -3.42 14.15
C GLY A 46 6.32 -3.69 13.49
N ASN A 47 7.32 -2.80 13.65
CA ASN A 47 8.64 -2.89 13.01
C ASN A 47 8.58 -3.11 11.47
N PHE A 48 7.60 -2.52 10.79
CA PHE A 48 7.32 -2.76 9.38
C PHE A 48 8.51 -2.40 8.48
N ALA A 49 9.26 -1.37 8.85
CA ALA A 49 10.42 -0.88 8.12
C ALA A 49 11.56 -1.91 7.95
N LYS A 50 11.58 -3.00 8.73
CA LYS A 50 12.54 -4.12 8.56
C LYS A 50 12.39 -4.81 7.20
N ASN A 51 11.20 -4.75 6.61
CA ASN A 51 10.86 -5.39 5.34
C ASN A 51 11.15 -4.51 4.13
N ILE A 52 11.52 -3.24 4.31
CA ILE A 52 11.89 -2.31 3.23
C ILE A 52 13.30 -2.63 2.74
N LYS A 53 13.45 -2.74 1.42
CA LYS A 53 14.74 -2.97 0.74
C LYS A 53 14.88 -2.07 -0.47
N GLY A 54 16.10 -1.60 -0.72
CA GLY A 54 16.47 -0.93 -1.96
C GLY A 54 15.77 0.42 -2.14
N PHE A 55 15.52 1.17 -1.05
CA PHE A 55 14.95 2.51 -1.14
C PHE A 55 15.84 3.41 -2.00
N LYS A 56 15.21 4.15 -2.90
CA LYS A 56 15.86 5.13 -3.78
C LYS A 56 14.96 6.35 -3.90
N ALA A 57 15.58 7.52 -4.08
CA ALA A 57 14.89 8.78 -4.33
C ALA A 57 15.45 9.46 -5.58
N PHE A 58 14.58 10.08 -6.35
CA PHE A 58 14.91 10.77 -7.59
C PHE A 58 14.12 12.06 -7.71
N GLY A 59 14.72 13.09 -8.32
CA GLY A 59 14.04 14.33 -8.71
C GLY A 59 13.35 14.23 -10.08
N GLU A 60 12.85 15.35 -10.56
CA GLU A 60 12.05 15.48 -11.78
C GLU A 60 12.74 14.92 -13.03
N ASN A 61 14.06 15.11 -13.17
CA ASN A 61 14.84 14.63 -14.31
C ASN A 61 15.47 13.24 -14.06
N LYS A 62 14.92 12.47 -13.11
CA LYS A 62 15.45 11.16 -12.71
C LYS A 62 16.89 11.22 -12.15
N GLN A 63 17.37 12.37 -11.76
CA GLN A 63 18.63 12.49 -11.03
C GLN A 63 18.45 11.88 -9.63
N PRO A 64 19.40 11.07 -9.14
CA PRO A 64 19.36 10.56 -7.79
C PRO A 64 19.40 11.70 -6.77
N LEU A 65 18.55 11.62 -5.75
CA LEU A 65 18.56 12.54 -4.62
C LEU A 65 19.18 11.86 -3.39
N PRO A 66 20.04 12.58 -2.64
CA PRO A 66 20.53 12.10 -1.38
C PRO A 66 19.40 11.88 -0.38
N PHE A 67 19.49 10.85 0.42
CA PHE A 67 18.57 10.62 1.51
C PHE A 67 19.27 9.98 2.71
N GLN A 68 18.71 10.19 3.87
CA GLN A 68 19.18 9.59 5.11
C GLN A 68 18.02 8.94 5.87
N LYS A 69 18.23 7.75 6.39
CA LYS A 69 17.32 7.12 7.34
C LYS A 69 17.64 7.64 8.73
N THR A 70 16.83 8.57 9.24
CA THR A 70 17.10 9.31 10.48
C THR A 70 16.56 8.61 11.72
N SER A 71 15.57 7.73 11.55
CA SER A 71 15.06 6.86 12.60
C SER A 71 14.76 5.47 12.04
N LYS A 72 14.17 4.63 12.86
CA LYS A 72 13.73 3.30 12.44
C LYS A 72 12.72 3.34 11.28
N ASP A 73 11.83 4.33 11.30
CA ASP A 73 10.68 4.42 10.40
C ASP A 73 10.65 5.73 9.57
N THR A 74 11.73 6.56 9.62
CA THR A 74 11.78 7.87 8.98
C THR A 74 12.94 7.97 7.98
N TRP A 75 12.63 8.49 6.79
CA TRP A 75 13.60 8.85 5.73
C TRP A 75 13.47 10.32 5.42
N VAL A 76 14.59 11.02 5.40
CA VAL A 76 14.69 12.44 4.97
C VAL A 76 15.42 12.48 3.64
N ILE A 77 14.78 13.02 2.62
CA ILE A 77 15.30 13.19 1.28
C ILE A 77 15.70 14.65 1.09
N GLU A 78 16.92 14.93 0.62
CA GLU A 78 17.37 16.26 0.23
C GLU A 78 16.78 16.58 -1.15
N SER A 79 15.70 17.34 -1.16
CA SER A 79 14.92 17.58 -2.38
C SER A 79 15.44 18.74 -3.23
N GLU A 80 16.33 19.58 -2.69
CA GLU A 80 16.98 20.69 -3.40
C GLU A 80 16.00 21.62 -4.15
N GLY A 81 14.77 21.77 -3.63
CA GLY A 81 13.73 22.59 -4.26
C GLY A 81 13.01 21.90 -5.44
N GLN A 82 13.23 20.61 -5.67
CA GLN A 82 12.43 19.83 -6.63
C GLN A 82 10.97 19.77 -6.19
N THR A 83 10.03 19.93 -7.12
CA THR A 83 8.59 19.91 -6.82
C THR A 83 7.98 18.51 -6.93
N LEU A 84 8.67 17.61 -7.64
CA LEU A 84 8.28 16.21 -7.78
C LEU A 84 9.42 15.31 -7.31
N ILE A 85 9.15 14.54 -6.26
CA ILE A 85 10.09 13.57 -5.72
C ILE A 85 9.56 12.17 -5.98
N GLN A 86 10.28 11.40 -6.77
CA GLN A 86 9.97 10.00 -7.01
C GLN A 86 10.75 9.12 -6.05
N ILE A 87 10.07 8.19 -5.38
CA ILE A 87 10.73 7.13 -4.61
C ILE A 87 10.43 5.76 -5.21
N SER A 88 11.32 4.81 -4.96
CA SER A 88 11.08 3.40 -5.23
C SER A 88 11.69 2.53 -4.15
N TYR A 89 11.05 1.41 -3.85
CA TYR A 89 11.51 0.43 -2.88
C TYR A 89 10.81 -0.91 -3.08
N SER A 90 11.35 -1.95 -2.46
CA SER A 90 10.72 -3.26 -2.37
C SER A 90 10.29 -3.53 -0.93
N TYR A 91 9.16 -4.21 -0.76
CA TYR A 91 8.68 -4.69 0.54
C TYR A 91 8.67 -6.23 0.56
N TYR A 92 9.32 -6.84 1.54
CA TYR A 92 9.31 -8.29 1.73
C TYR A 92 8.01 -8.74 2.40
N ALA A 93 7.19 -9.50 1.69
CA ALA A 93 5.81 -9.85 2.03
C ALA A 93 5.64 -11.37 2.18
N ALA A 94 6.26 -11.96 3.18
CA ALA A 94 6.29 -13.42 3.37
C ALA A 94 5.35 -13.95 4.46
N GLU A 95 4.77 -13.08 5.28
CA GLU A 95 3.92 -13.49 6.40
C GLU A 95 2.44 -13.33 6.04
N LEU A 96 1.65 -14.40 6.17
CA LEU A 96 0.20 -14.38 5.95
C LEU A 96 -0.53 -14.43 7.30
N ASN A 97 -0.99 -13.29 7.76
CA ASN A 97 -1.88 -13.14 8.91
C ASN A 97 -2.65 -11.82 8.78
N ALA A 98 -3.66 -11.60 9.61
CA ALA A 98 -4.52 -10.42 9.55
C ALA A 98 -3.79 -9.06 9.67
N GLY A 99 -2.57 -9.04 10.15
CA GLY A 99 -1.80 -7.83 10.36
C GLY A 99 -0.59 -7.65 9.46
N SER A 100 -0.29 -8.62 8.61
CA SER A 100 0.89 -8.62 7.74
C SER A 100 0.54 -8.22 6.31
N THR A 101 1.54 -8.25 5.46
CA THR A 101 1.41 -8.14 4.01
C THR A 101 2.04 -9.38 3.40
N TYR A 102 1.36 -9.99 2.42
CA TYR A 102 1.74 -11.28 1.85
C TYR A 102 1.67 -11.26 0.33
N LEU A 103 2.66 -11.89 -0.30
CA LEU A 103 2.70 -12.11 -1.74
C LEU A 103 3.18 -13.52 -2.05
N ASP A 104 2.45 -14.22 -2.92
CA ASP A 104 2.90 -15.42 -3.61
C ASP A 104 2.32 -15.46 -5.05
N PRO A 105 2.65 -16.48 -5.88
CA PRO A 105 2.12 -16.57 -7.24
C PRO A 105 0.61 -16.70 -7.36
N LYS A 106 -0.13 -16.92 -6.27
CA LYS A 106 -1.57 -17.12 -6.26
C LYS A 106 -2.35 -15.92 -5.71
N GLN A 107 -1.71 -15.11 -4.86
CA GLN A 107 -2.37 -13.99 -4.19
C GLN A 107 -1.41 -12.88 -3.77
N LEU A 108 -1.97 -11.70 -3.69
CA LEU A 108 -1.39 -10.53 -3.03
C LEU A 108 -2.36 -10.09 -1.92
N TYR A 109 -1.89 -10.02 -0.67
CA TYR A 109 -2.59 -9.37 0.43
C TYR A 109 -1.76 -8.19 0.93
N VAL A 110 -2.30 -7.00 0.85
CA VAL A 110 -1.65 -5.78 1.30
C VAL A 110 -2.44 -5.17 2.45
N ASN A 111 -1.74 -4.98 3.56
CA ASN A 111 -2.19 -4.11 4.63
C ASN A 111 -1.39 -2.80 4.51
N PRO A 112 -2.00 -1.71 3.99
CA PRO A 112 -1.24 -0.52 3.57
C PRO A 112 -0.44 0.13 4.69
N VAL A 113 -0.93 0.06 5.93
CA VAL A 113 -0.22 0.57 7.12
C VAL A 113 1.20 -0.02 7.26
N ASN A 114 1.48 -1.19 6.68
CA ASN A 114 2.78 -1.85 6.80
C ASN A 114 3.81 -1.35 5.80
N CYS A 115 3.38 -0.82 4.66
CA CYS A 115 4.27 -0.71 3.50
C CYS A 115 4.17 0.59 2.69
N PHE A 116 3.21 1.47 2.99
CA PHE A 116 3.10 2.76 2.32
C PHE A 116 3.74 3.87 3.15
N PHE A 117 4.63 4.62 2.52
CA PHE A 117 5.17 5.84 3.11
C PHE A 117 4.17 6.98 3.00
N TYR A 118 4.26 7.90 3.93
CA TYR A 118 3.50 9.15 3.90
C TYR A 118 4.40 10.34 4.26
N ASP A 119 3.99 11.50 3.81
CA ASP A 119 4.57 12.77 4.24
C ASP A 119 3.94 13.16 5.59
N ALA A 120 4.75 13.10 6.65
CA ALA A 120 4.29 13.39 8.02
C ALA A 120 3.83 14.84 8.20
N GLN A 121 4.25 15.75 7.32
CA GLN A 121 3.84 17.16 7.35
C GLN A 121 2.54 17.42 6.57
N ASN A 122 2.05 16.43 5.77
CA ASN A 122 0.90 16.60 4.91
C ASN A 122 0.08 15.29 4.78
N THR A 123 -0.43 14.79 5.87
CA THR A 123 -1.23 13.54 5.93
C THR A 123 -2.58 13.64 5.24
N GLU A 124 -3.14 14.85 5.13
CA GLU A 124 -4.45 15.12 4.54
C GLU A 124 -4.44 15.23 3.01
N GLN A 125 -3.27 15.18 2.38
CA GLN A 125 -3.20 15.20 0.92
C GLN A 125 -3.83 13.95 0.30
N PRO A 126 -4.45 14.08 -0.89
CA PRO A 126 -5.04 12.93 -1.57
C PRO A 126 -3.96 12.00 -2.13
N TYR A 127 -4.34 10.73 -2.22
CA TYR A 127 -3.54 9.64 -2.80
C TYR A 127 -4.23 9.09 -4.04
N GLN A 128 -3.44 8.69 -5.01
CA GLN A 128 -3.87 7.83 -6.11
C GLN A 128 -3.07 6.52 -6.02
N LEU A 129 -3.76 5.40 -6.08
CA LEU A 129 -3.14 4.08 -6.04
C LEU A 129 -3.47 3.33 -7.33
N GLN A 130 -2.44 2.89 -8.05
CA GLN A 130 -2.55 2.03 -9.22
C GLN A 130 -1.91 0.67 -8.93
N LEU A 131 -2.60 -0.43 -9.30
CA LEU A 131 -2.11 -1.79 -9.12
C LEU A 131 -1.68 -2.39 -10.46
N HIS A 132 -0.51 -3.01 -10.48
CA HIS A 132 -0.01 -3.83 -11.57
C HIS A 132 -0.01 -5.30 -11.14
N ILE A 133 -1.13 -5.97 -11.38
CA ILE A 133 -1.41 -7.35 -10.99
C ILE A 133 -1.69 -8.21 -12.24
N PRO A 134 -1.62 -9.55 -12.17
CA PRO A 134 -2.02 -10.42 -13.27
C PRO A 134 -3.46 -10.15 -13.71
N GLN A 135 -3.70 -10.14 -15.02
CA GLN A 135 -4.99 -9.77 -15.63
C GLN A 135 -6.18 -10.59 -15.11
N GLN A 136 -5.94 -11.85 -14.76
CA GLN A 136 -6.99 -12.75 -14.24
C GLN A 136 -7.31 -12.53 -12.76
N TRP A 137 -6.55 -11.68 -12.06
CA TRP A 137 -6.79 -11.43 -10.64
C TRP A 137 -7.90 -10.40 -10.43
N GLN A 138 -8.73 -10.66 -9.46
CA GLN A 138 -9.75 -9.76 -8.95
C GLN A 138 -9.25 -9.07 -7.68
N ILE A 139 -9.82 -7.91 -7.37
CA ILE A 139 -9.49 -7.14 -6.16
C ILE A 139 -10.67 -7.20 -5.20
N ALA A 140 -10.43 -7.54 -3.94
CA ALA A 140 -11.37 -7.37 -2.84
C ALA A 140 -10.83 -6.31 -1.87
N SER A 141 -11.56 -5.20 -1.71
CA SER A 141 -11.22 -4.06 -0.86
C SER A 141 -12.46 -3.23 -0.56
N ALA A 142 -12.37 -2.35 0.44
CA ALA A 142 -13.32 -1.27 0.63
C ALA A 142 -13.10 -0.09 -0.35
N LEU A 143 -11.94 -0.07 -1.04
CA LEU A 143 -11.65 0.90 -2.10
C LEU A 143 -12.30 0.47 -3.42
N GLN A 144 -12.78 1.46 -4.19
CA GLN A 144 -13.42 1.23 -5.48
C GLN A 144 -12.42 1.53 -6.62
N PHE A 145 -11.79 0.47 -7.12
CA PHE A 145 -10.87 0.57 -8.26
C PHE A 145 -11.65 0.70 -9.58
N ASP A 146 -11.14 1.54 -10.47
CA ASP A 146 -11.63 1.66 -11.84
C ASP A 146 -11.15 0.50 -12.75
N GLU A 147 -11.50 0.56 -14.03
CA GLU A 147 -11.10 -0.42 -15.06
C GLU A 147 -9.58 -0.47 -15.31
N ASN A 148 -8.86 0.61 -14.97
CA ASN A 148 -7.40 0.70 -15.06
C ASN A 148 -6.70 0.28 -13.78
N LEU A 149 -7.43 -0.35 -12.83
CA LEU A 149 -6.96 -0.75 -11.52
C LEU A 149 -6.39 0.43 -10.71
N THR A 150 -7.02 1.60 -10.85
CA THR A 150 -6.65 2.84 -10.19
C THR A 150 -7.77 3.29 -9.26
N VAL A 151 -7.40 3.89 -8.13
CA VAL A 151 -8.34 4.46 -7.17
C VAL A 151 -7.80 5.75 -6.59
N GLU A 152 -8.68 6.74 -6.39
CA GLU A 152 -8.39 7.96 -5.65
C GLU A 152 -8.83 7.82 -4.19
N ILE A 153 -8.01 8.29 -3.28
CA ILE A 153 -8.15 8.13 -1.83
C ILE A 153 -7.95 9.50 -1.19
N SER A 154 -8.85 9.86 -0.28
CA SER A 154 -8.90 11.23 0.27
C SER A 154 -7.65 11.64 1.05
N ASN A 155 -7.06 10.73 1.81
CA ASN A 155 -5.89 11.00 2.67
C ASN A 155 -5.17 9.71 3.04
N PHE A 156 -4.08 9.83 3.81
CA PHE A 156 -3.28 8.67 4.23
C PHE A 156 -4.05 7.73 5.17
N ASP A 157 -4.83 8.25 6.10
CA ASP A 157 -5.57 7.42 7.07
C ASP A 157 -6.56 6.50 6.34
N ARG A 158 -7.26 7.02 5.33
CA ARG A 158 -8.15 6.22 4.49
C ARG A 158 -7.41 5.14 3.71
N LEU A 159 -6.21 5.44 3.20
CA LEU A 159 -5.34 4.43 2.55
C LEU A 159 -4.89 3.38 3.56
N ALA A 160 -4.35 3.79 4.70
CA ALA A 160 -3.82 2.91 5.74
C ALA A 160 -4.86 1.93 6.30
N ASP A 161 -6.13 2.38 6.39
CA ASP A 161 -7.27 1.57 6.87
C ASP A 161 -8.03 0.83 5.76
N SER A 162 -7.44 0.70 4.59
CA SER A 162 -8.06 0.04 3.44
C SER A 162 -7.23 -1.13 2.92
N PRO A 163 -7.17 -2.25 3.65
CA PRO A 163 -6.50 -3.44 3.15
C PRO A 163 -7.16 -3.96 1.87
N PHE A 164 -6.37 -4.63 1.04
CA PHE A 164 -6.86 -5.25 -0.17
C PHE A 164 -6.21 -6.60 -0.41
N ILE A 165 -6.98 -7.50 -1.04
CA ILE A 165 -6.52 -8.80 -1.49
C ILE A 165 -6.75 -8.91 -3.00
N CYS A 166 -5.77 -9.46 -3.72
CA CYS A 166 -5.86 -9.71 -5.15
C CYS A 166 -5.56 -11.19 -5.42
N SER A 167 -6.44 -11.86 -6.15
CA SER A 167 -6.29 -13.27 -6.53
C SER A 167 -7.25 -13.62 -7.67
N ALA A 168 -6.97 -14.70 -8.39
CA ALA A 168 -7.91 -15.28 -9.37
C ALA A 168 -9.10 -15.99 -8.71
N ASN A 169 -9.00 -16.34 -7.43
CA ASN A 169 -9.95 -17.23 -6.74
C ASN A 169 -10.80 -16.51 -5.67
N ILE A 170 -11.08 -15.22 -5.86
CA ILE A 170 -11.92 -14.47 -4.92
C ILE A 170 -13.39 -14.88 -5.10
N GLU A 171 -13.97 -15.45 -4.06
CA GLU A 171 -15.42 -15.69 -3.94
C GLU A 171 -16.06 -14.57 -3.12
N ARG A 172 -17.16 -14.00 -3.63
CA ARG A 172 -17.88 -12.90 -2.98
C ARG A 172 -19.31 -13.29 -2.67
N ARG A 173 -19.77 -12.90 -1.48
CA ARG A 173 -21.18 -12.94 -1.07
C ARG A 173 -21.56 -11.61 -0.43
N SER A 174 -22.83 -11.29 -0.50
CA SER A 174 -23.36 -10.09 0.14
C SER A 174 -24.66 -10.42 0.88
N TYR A 175 -24.90 -9.72 1.97
CA TYR A 175 -26.15 -9.77 2.71
C TYR A 175 -26.48 -8.38 3.24
N GLU A 176 -27.77 -8.18 3.56
CA GLU A 176 -28.26 -6.89 4.08
C GLU A 176 -28.71 -7.02 5.53
N VAL A 177 -28.31 -6.04 6.35
CA VAL A 177 -28.80 -5.89 7.72
C VAL A 177 -29.11 -4.41 7.96
N ALA A 178 -30.35 -4.13 8.36
CA ALA A 178 -30.82 -2.77 8.69
C ALA A 178 -30.49 -1.72 7.61
N GLY A 179 -30.62 -2.06 6.33
CA GLY A 179 -30.35 -1.18 5.20
C GLY A 179 -28.86 -1.01 4.85
N THR A 180 -27.98 -1.75 5.51
CA THR A 180 -26.54 -1.77 5.20
C THR A 180 -26.17 -3.08 4.49
N THR A 181 -25.51 -2.97 3.34
CA THR A 181 -24.99 -4.13 2.62
C THR A 181 -23.60 -4.49 3.12
N PHE A 182 -23.44 -5.74 3.54
CA PHE A 182 -22.16 -6.32 3.93
C PHE A 182 -21.64 -7.21 2.82
N HIS A 183 -20.34 -7.09 2.53
CA HIS A 183 -19.64 -7.93 1.56
C HIS A 183 -18.65 -8.83 2.27
N ILE A 184 -18.72 -10.13 2.00
CA ILE A 184 -17.77 -11.13 2.50
C ILE A 184 -16.98 -11.62 1.29
N CYS A 185 -15.64 -11.55 1.39
CA CYS A 185 -14.74 -12.02 0.35
C CYS A 185 -13.80 -13.09 0.90
N PHE A 186 -13.73 -14.23 0.22
CA PHE A 186 -12.80 -15.31 0.52
C PHE A 186 -11.85 -15.52 -0.65
N ASN A 187 -10.61 -15.83 -0.32
CA ASN A 187 -9.60 -16.21 -1.29
C ASN A 187 -9.25 -17.68 -1.09
N GLU A 188 -10.13 -18.57 -1.46
CA GLU A 188 -9.85 -20.00 -1.64
C GLU A 188 -11.07 -20.73 -2.16
N GLN A 189 -10.84 -21.87 -2.86
CA GLN A 189 -11.91 -22.78 -3.29
C GLN A 189 -12.31 -23.78 -2.18
N SER A 190 -12.30 -23.39 -0.92
CA SER A 190 -12.83 -24.24 0.14
C SER A 190 -14.35 -24.27 0.05
N MET A 191 -14.97 -25.42 0.38
CA MET A 191 -16.43 -25.50 0.51
C MET A 191 -16.85 -24.68 1.73
N ILE A 192 -17.16 -23.40 1.48
CA ILE A 192 -17.63 -22.47 2.52
C ILE A 192 -19.08 -22.83 2.82
N PRO A 193 -19.44 -23.18 4.06
CA PRO A 193 -20.82 -23.45 4.43
C PRO A 193 -21.61 -22.13 4.54
N TRP A 194 -21.92 -21.54 3.40
CA TRP A 194 -22.57 -20.23 3.31
C TRP A 194 -23.85 -20.12 4.13
N GLU A 195 -24.64 -21.21 4.22
CA GLU A 195 -25.86 -21.28 5.05
C GLU A 195 -25.61 -21.05 6.55
N ARG A 196 -24.35 -21.12 7.01
CA ARG A 196 -23.95 -20.85 8.39
C ARG A 196 -23.21 -19.52 8.56
N VAL A 197 -22.83 -18.90 7.46
CA VAL A 197 -22.07 -17.64 7.42
C VAL A 197 -22.99 -16.45 7.16
N LEU A 198 -24.04 -16.65 6.41
CA LEU A 198 -25.11 -15.70 6.11
C LEU A 198 -26.34 -16.09 6.93
#